data_badb5951a8065fe107a1a86bfc6deb94
#
_entry.id   badb5951a8065fe107a1a86bfc6deb94
#
_cell.length_a   1.000
_cell.length_b   1.000
_cell.length_c   1.000
_cell.angle_alpha   90.00
_cell.angle_beta   90.00
_cell.angle_gamma   90.00
#
_symmetry.space_group_name_H-M   'P 1'
#
loop_
_entity.id
_entity.type
_entity.pdbx_description
1 polymer ?
#
loop_
_entity_poly.entity_id
_entity_poly.type
_entity_poly.pdbx_seq_one_letter_code
_entity_poly.pdbx_strand_id
1 'polypeptide(L)'
;MGVLGSALIALLGLGAPIALALIAVTVGFILYDPLLSESAIFRSFFSFVNKYTLMAIPFFIYAGFLMERTGLIAKLFRFADALVGWVPGGFAYATILAAVMFGAISGSSTAMAAAMGVVAYPEMVKRGYPKWMAAGVIATGGGIAILIPPSITLSLYGVLTDESIVKLF
;
A
#
# COMPACT_ATOMS: atom_id res chain seq x y z
N MET A 1 -9.95 17.05 20.64
CA MET A 1 -9.25 15.85 20.14
C MET A 1 -9.95 14.54 20.52
N GLY A 2 -10.33 14.30 21.79
CA GLY A 2 -11.01 13.07 22.21
C GLY A 2 -12.34 12.79 21.50
N VAL A 3 -13.17 13.80 21.28
CA VAL A 3 -14.47 13.67 20.61
C VAL A 3 -14.33 13.24 19.15
N LEU A 4 -13.33 13.74 18.45
CA LEU A 4 -13.07 13.36 17.05
C LEU A 4 -12.63 11.89 16.94
N GLY A 5 -11.75 11.46 17.86
CA GLY A 5 -11.29 10.07 17.89
C GLY A 5 -12.42 9.11 18.23
N SER A 6 -13.26 9.45 19.20
CA SER A 6 -14.42 8.61 19.58
C SER A 6 -15.48 8.54 18.49
N ALA A 7 -15.76 9.65 17.80
CA ALA A 7 -16.70 9.66 16.67
C ALA A 7 -16.18 8.81 15.50
N LEU A 8 -14.88 8.88 15.20
CA LEU A 8 -14.26 8.06 14.17
C LEU A 8 -14.36 6.56 14.50
N ILE A 9 -14.00 6.18 15.73
CA ILE A 9 -14.09 4.79 16.19
C ILE A 9 -15.54 4.28 16.17
N ALA A 10 -16.50 5.11 16.57
CA ALA A 10 -17.91 4.75 16.54
C ALA A 10 -18.41 4.50 15.10
N LEU A 11 -18.07 5.38 14.15
CA LEU A 11 -18.44 5.21 12.74
C LEU A 11 -17.80 3.97 12.11
N LEU A 12 -16.54 3.70 12.43
CA LEU A 12 -15.85 2.50 11.96
C LEU A 12 -16.46 1.23 12.58
N GLY A 13 -16.85 1.29 13.88
CA GLY A 13 -17.54 0.19 14.57
C GLY A 13 -18.92 -0.11 13.99
N LEU A 14 -19.61 0.88 13.43
CA LEU A 14 -20.86 0.74 12.69
C LEU A 14 -20.67 0.21 11.25
N GLY A 15 -19.43 -0.08 10.84
CA GLY A 15 -19.13 -0.60 9.51
C GLY A 15 -19.08 0.46 8.39
N ALA A 16 -18.98 1.75 8.75
CA ALA A 16 -18.83 2.80 7.74
C ALA A 16 -17.50 2.66 6.99
N PRO A 17 -17.47 2.86 5.66
CA PRO A 17 -16.21 2.93 4.91
C PRO A 17 -15.30 4.02 5.47
N ILE A 18 -13.99 3.73 5.60
CA ILE A 18 -13.00 4.62 6.24
C ILE A 18 -13.04 6.03 5.63
N ALA A 19 -13.15 6.14 4.30
CA ALA A 19 -13.23 7.43 3.63
C ALA A 19 -14.44 8.25 4.05
N LEU A 20 -15.63 7.62 4.15
CA LEU A 20 -16.85 8.29 4.60
C LEU A 20 -16.78 8.67 6.07
N ALA A 21 -16.22 7.80 6.93
CA ALA A 21 -16.03 8.08 8.34
C ALA A 21 -15.12 9.30 8.55
N LEU A 22 -13.99 9.38 7.81
CA LEU A 22 -13.07 10.52 7.87
C LEU A 22 -13.73 11.82 7.38
N ILE A 23 -14.47 11.77 6.27
CA ILE A 23 -15.19 12.94 5.74
C ILE A 23 -16.24 13.40 6.75
N ALA A 24 -17.06 12.50 7.26
CA ALA A 24 -18.13 12.83 8.21
C ALA A 24 -17.59 13.46 9.49
N VAL A 25 -16.51 12.91 10.06
CA VAL A 25 -15.87 13.47 11.27
C VAL A 25 -15.26 14.85 10.97
N THR A 26 -14.61 15.02 9.83
CA THR A 26 -13.99 16.30 9.44
C THR A 26 -15.06 17.37 9.22
N VAL A 27 -16.10 17.07 8.46
CA VAL A 27 -17.22 18.00 8.21
C VAL A 27 -17.96 18.33 9.52
N GLY A 28 -18.26 17.32 10.33
CA GLY A 28 -18.90 17.53 11.63
C GLY A 28 -18.09 18.43 12.56
N PHE A 29 -16.77 18.30 12.56
CA PHE A 29 -15.89 19.15 13.36
C PHE A 29 -15.91 20.61 12.89
N ILE A 30 -15.88 20.84 11.59
CA ILE A 30 -15.88 22.18 11.03
C ILE A 30 -17.21 22.89 11.27
N LEU A 31 -18.33 22.18 11.19
CA LEU A 31 -19.64 22.72 11.53
C LEU A 31 -19.79 23.04 13.03
N TYR A 32 -19.03 22.35 13.88
CA TYR A 32 -19.03 22.57 15.32
C TYR A 32 -18.14 23.72 15.77
N ASP A 33 -17.04 23.99 15.05
CA ASP A 33 -16.06 25.01 15.41
C ASP A 33 -16.25 26.30 14.57
N PRO A 34 -16.81 27.39 15.17
CA PRO A 34 -17.06 28.64 14.43
C PRO A 34 -15.80 29.33 13.91
N LEU A 35 -14.62 28.93 14.40
CA LEU A 35 -13.34 29.51 13.96
C LEU A 35 -12.86 28.93 12.63
N LEU A 36 -13.42 27.79 12.23
CA LEU A 36 -13.08 27.14 10.98
C LEU A 36 -14.05 27.57 9.88
N SER A 37 -13.53 28.27 8.88
CA SER A 37 -14.31 28.66 7.72
C SER A 37 -14.53 27.47 6.78
N GLU A 38 -15.76 27.32 6.28
CA GLU A 38 -16.07 26.33 5.21
C GLU A 38 -15.13 26.44 4.01
N SER A 39 -14.73 27.67 3.67
CA SER A 39 -13.76 27.93 2.61
C SER A 39 -12.39 27.34 2.87
N ALA A 40 -12.00 27.08 4.13
CA ALA A 40 -10.74 26.49 4.48
C ALA A 40 -10.65 25.01 4.01
N ILE A 41 -11.77 24.26 4.07
CA ILE A 41 -11.85 22.87 3.58
C ILE A 41 -11.55 22.85 2.09
N PHE A 42 -12.30 23.67 1.34
CA PHE A 42 -12.15 23.71 -0.11
C PHE A 42 -10.74 24.11 -0.53
N ARG A 43 -10.17 25.14 0.13
CA ARG A 43 -8.79 25.55 -0.11
C ARG A 43 -7.78 24.44 0.18
N SER A 44 -7.90 23.78 1.32
CA SER A 44 -7.01 22.67 1.70
C SER A 44 -7.15 21.49 0.74
N PHE A 45 -8.37 21.14 0.36
CA PHE A 45 -8.63 20.08 -0.61
C PHE A 45 -8.04 20.40 -1.99
N PHE A 46 -8.30 21.59 -2.53
CA PHE A 46 -7.75 21.98 -3.82
C PHE A 46 -6.23 22.14 -3.78
N SER A 47 -5.69 22.70 -2.69
CA SER A 47 -4.24 22.80 -2.50
C SER A 47 -3.58 21.41 -2.47
N PHE A 48 -4.20 20.45 -1.79
CA PHE A 48 -3.73 19.07 -1.74
C PHE A 48 -3.78 18.40 -3.12
N VAL A 49 -4.94 18.44 -3.78
CA VAL A 49 -5.13 17.78 -5.09
C VAL A 49 -4.24 18.40 -6.18
N ASN A 50 -3.92 19.68 -6.07
CA ASN A 50 -3.09 20.39 -7.04
C ASN A 50 -1.57 20.18 -6.83
N LYS A 51 -1.17 19.40 -5.81
CA LYS A 51 0.24 19.07 -5.64
C LYS A 51 0.73 18.15 -6.75
N TYR A 52 1.71 18.61 -7.51
CA TYR A 52 2.31 17.87 -8.64
C TYR A 52 2.75 16.46 -8.26
N THR A 53 3.21 16.28 -7.05
CA THR A 53 3.69 15.00 -6.52
C THR A 53 2.61 13.93 -6.48
N LEU A 54 1.32 14.31 -6.32
CA LEU A 54 0.20 13.34 -6.36
C LEU A 54 0.02 12.70 -7.74
N MET A 55 0.50 13.33 -8.81
CA MET A 55 0.45 12.73 -10.14
C MET A 55 1.31 11.45 -10.25
N ALA A 56 2.33 11.30 -9.42
CA ALA A 56 3.15 10.08 -9.40
C ALA A 56 2.32 8.84 -9.02
N ILE A 57 1.34 8.98 -8.11
CA ILE A 57 0.54 7.85 -7.60
C ILE A 57 -0.19 7.10 -8.70
N PRO A 58 -1.03 7.73 -9.55
CA PRO A 58 -1.72 7.02 -10.64
C PRO A 58 -0.75 6.39 -11.65
N PHE A 59 0.40 7.02 -11.93
CA PHE A 59 1.40 6.42 -12.81
C PHE A 59 2.05 5.18 -12.21
N PHE A 60 2.34 5.17 -10.91
CA PHE A 60 2.84 3.97 -10.21
C PHE A 60 1.80 2.84 -10.20
N ILE A 61 0.54 3.17 -9.91
CA ILE A 61 -0.55 2.18 -9.96
C ILE A 61 -0.66 1.58 -11.37
N TYR A 62 -0.63 2.43 -12.39
CA TYR A 62 -0.71 2.00 -13.79
C TYR A 62 0.49 1.14 -14.19
N ALA A 63 1.72 1.52 -13.81
CA ALA A 63 2.91 0.73 -14.05
C ALA A 63 2.83 -0.65 -13.37
N GLY A 64 2.39 -0.73 -12.10
CA GLY A 64 2.17 -1.98 -11.39
C GLY A 64 1.16 -2.88 -12.10
N PHE A 65 0.05 -2.32 -12.57
CA PHE A 65 -0.98 -3.03 -13.34
C PHE A 65 -0.44 -3.57 -14.68
N LEU A 66 0.34 -2.77 -15.40
CA LEU A 66 0.98 -3.23 -16.63
C LEU A 66 1.95 -4.39 -16.39
N MET A 67 2.74 -4.31 -15.31
CA MET A 67 3.67 -5.38 -14.93
C MET A 67 2.94 -6.68 -14.62
N GLU A 68 1.81 -6.60 -13.93
CA GLU A 68 0.96 -7.75 -13.66
C GLU A 68 0.46 -8.39 -14.98
N ARG A 69 -0.07 -7.58 -15.89
CA ARG A 69 -0.64 -8.02 -17.18
C ARG A 69 0.42 -8.59 -18.13
N THR A 70 1.64 -8.09 -18.09
CA THR A 70 2.74 -8.56 -18.96
C THR A 70 3.41 -9.84 -18.48
N GLY A 71 3.00 -10.39 -17.32
CA GLY A 71 3.61 -11.57 -16.74
C GLY A 71 5.03 -11.34 -16.18
N LEU A 72 5.42 -10.08 -16.00
CA LEU A 72 6.73 -9.72 -15.46
C LEU A 72 6.92 -10.24 -14.03
N ILE A 73 5.84 -10.30 -13.25
CA ILE A 73 5.84 -10.84 -11.88
C ILE A 73 6.32 -12.29 -11.86
N ALA A 74 5.83 -13.12 -12.80
CA ALA A 74 6.26 -14.50 -12.90
C ALA A 74 7.76 -14.63 -13.29
N LYS A 75 8.28 -13.69 -14.08
CA LYS A 75 9.70 -13.63 -14.43
C LYS A 75 10.56 -13.18 -13.25
N LEU A 76 10.12 -12.17 -12.49
CA LEU A 76 10.78 -11.73 -11.26
C LEU A 76 10.84 -12.87 -10.24
N PHE A 77 9.73 -13.61 -10.10
CA PHE A 77 9.68 -14.76 -9.22
C PHE A 77 10.67 -15.85 -9.64
N ARG A 78 10.73 -16.22 -10.94
CA ARG A 78 11.70 -17.19 -11.43
C ARG A 78 13.14 -16.73 -11.21
N PHE A 79 13.42 -15.47 -11.39
CA PHE A 79 14.72 -14.89 -11.11
C PHE A 79 15.08 -15.00 -9.62
N ALA A 80 14.16 -14.65 -8.74
CA ALA A 80 14.35 -14.81 -7.30
C ALA A 80 14.55 -16.27 -6.88
N ASP A 81 13.77 -17.21 -7.44
CA ASP A 81 13.91 -18.64 -7.21
C ASP A 81 15.27 -19.18 -7.68
N ALA A 82 15.75 -18.70 -8.80
CA ALA A 82 17.10 -19.06 -9.29
C ALA A 82 18.22 -18.55 -8.37
N LEU A 83 18.03 -17.42 -7.71
CA LEU A 83 19.02 -16.86 -6.79
C LEU A 83 19.09 -17.57 -5.43
N VAL A 84 17.94 -17.90 -4.86
CA VAL A 84 17.85 -18.40 -3.47
C VAL A 84 17.10 -19.71 -3.32
N GLY A 85 16.54 -20.27 -4.40
CA GLY A 85 15.71 -21.48 -4.35
C GLY A 85 16.46 -22.75 -3.95
N TRP A 86 17.78 -22.77 -4.05
CA TRP A 86 18.64 -23.90 -3.68
C TRP A 86 18.84 -24.09 -2.17
N VAL A 87 18.50 -23.07 -1.36
CA VAL A 87 18.61 -23.11 0.09
C VAL A 87 17.40 -23.88 0.67
N PRO A 88 17.54 -24.61 1.80
CA PRO A 88 16.39 -25.20 2.51
C PRO A 88 15.35 -24.11 2.82
N GLY A 89 14.09 -24.33 2.38
CA GLY A 89 13.06 -23.27 2.44
C GLY A 89 13.20 -22.18 1.39
N GLY A 90 14.09 -22.33 0.42
CA GLY A 90 14.45 -21.33 -0.59
C GLY A 90 13.27 -20.74 -1.35
N PHE A 91 12.20 -21.53 -1.56
CA PHE A 91 11.00 -21.04 -2.23
C PHE A 91 10.28 -19.94 -1.43
N ALA A 92 10.28 -20.00 -0.08
CA ALA A 92 9.73 -18.95 0.76
C ALA A 92 10.62 -17.67 0.68
N TYR A 93 11.94 -17.83 0.69
CA TYR A 93 12.87 -16.71 0.49
C TYR A 93 12.73 -16.10 -0.89
N ALA A 94 12.60 -16.92 -1.94
CA ALA A 94 12.34 -16.46 -3.30
C ALA A 94 11.02 -15.67 -3.39
N THR A 95 9.98 -16.10 -2.69
CA THR A 95 8.70 -15.39 -2.62
C THR A 95 8.87 -14.01 -1.99
N ILE A 96 9.59 -13.91 -0.85
CA ILE A 96 9.86 -12.62 -0.20
C ILE A 96 10.71 -11.71 -1.11
N LEU A 97 11.77 -12.25 -1.70
CA LEU A 97 12.65 -11.49 -2.60
C LEU A 97 11.89 -10.96 -3.82
N ALA A 98 11.08 -11.80 -4.46
CA ALA A 98 10.23 -11.39 -5.57
C ALA A 98 9.19 -10.32 -5.14
N ALA A 99 8.61 -10.47 -3.95
CA ALA A 99 7.69 -9.51 -3.37
C ALA A 99 8.35 -8.16 -3.14
N VAL A 100 9.57 -8.15 -2.60
CA VAL A 100 10.39 -6.95 -2.39
C VAL A 100 10.70 -6.27 -3.73
N MET A 101 11.17 -7.03 -4.73
CA MET A 101 11.48 -6.49 -6.05
C MET A 101 10.24 -5.89 -6.75
N PHE A 102 9.11 -6.60 -6.69
CA PHE A 102 7.86 -6.07 -7.24
C PHE A 102 7.34 -4.87 -6.45
N GLY A 103 7.43 -4.93 -5.12
CA GLY A 103 7.03 -3.85 -4.24
C GLY A 103 7.81 -2.56 -4.49
N ALA A 104 9.13 -2.67 -4.68
CA ALA A 104 10.00 -1.55 -5.04
C ALA A 104 9.62 -0.87 -6.37
N ILE A 105 8.89 -1.55 -7.24
CA ILE A 105 8.42 -0.97 -8.51
C ILE A 105 6.98 -0.47 -8.39
N SER A 106 6.10 -1.25 -7.74
CA SER A 106 4.66 -0.93 -7.65
C SER A 106 4.33 0.04 -6.52
N GLY A 107 5.14 0.09 -5.46
CA GLY A 107 4.89 0.89 -4.26
C GLY A 107 3.62 0.53 -3.49
N SER A 108 2.98 -0.61 -3.80
CA SER A 108 1.68 -1.03 -3.25
C SER A 108 1.75 -2.43 -2.65
N SER A 109 1.47 -2.53 -1.34
CA SER A 109 1.41 -3.82 -0.63
C SER A 109 0.26 -4.69 -1.09
N THR A 110 -0.90 -4.09 -1.36
CA THR A 110 -2.11 -4.83 -1.78
C THR A 110 -1.95 -5.40 -3.19
N ALA A 111 -1.41 -4.63 -4.13
CA ALA A 111 -1.11 -5.10 -5.46
C ALA A 111 -0.08 -6.25 -5.43
N MET A 112 0.98 -6.10 -4.60
CA MET A 112 1.97 -7.14 -4.42
C MET A 112 1.36 -8.42 -3.81
N ALA A 113 0.57 -8.29 -2.75
CA ALA A 113 -0.06 -9.46 -2.10
C ALA A 113 -1.02 -10.19 -3.06
N ALA A 114 -1.80 -9.46 -3.85
CA ALA A 114 -2.68 -10.03 -4.86
C ALA A 114 -1.88 -10.79 -5.94
N ALA A 115 -0.84 -10.16 -6.48
CA ALA A 115 -0.01 -10.74 -7.51
C ALA A 115 0.74 -12.01 -7.05
N MET A 116 1.36 -11.96 -5.87
CA MET A 116 2.03 -13.12 -5.27
C MET A 116 1.03 -14.19 -4.82
N GLY A 117 -0.18 -13.80 -4.42
CA GLY A 117 -1.26 -14.72 -4.12
C GLY A 117 -1.64 -15.59 -5.30
N VAL A 118 -1.62 -15.05 -6.51
CA VAL A 118 -1.91 -15.80 -7.74
C VAL A 118 -0.72 -16.67 -8.18
N VAL A 119 0.52 -16.14 -8.07
CA VAL A 119 1.72 -16.80 -8.60
C VAL A 119 2.38 -17.73 -7.58
N ALA A 120 2.67 -17.23 -6.38
CA ALA A 120 3.48 -17.95 -5.40
C ALA A 120 2.67 -18.86 -4.47
N TYR A 121 1.47 -18.44 -4.06
CA TYR A 121 0.66 -19.21 -3.10
C TYR A 121 0.35 -20.63 -3.56
N PRO A 122 -0.22 -20.87 -4.78
CA PRO A 122 -0.54 -22.23 -5.22
C PRO A 122 0.72 -23.09 -5.36
N GLU A 123 1.83 -22.50 -5.76
CA GLU A 123 3.09 -23.22 -5.91
C GLU A 123 3.71 -23.59 -4.57
N MET A 124 3.63 -22.72 -3.55
CA MET A 124 4.05 -23.04 -2.17
C MET A 124 3.24 -24.21 -1.62
N VAL A 125 1.91 -24.20 -1.80
CA VAL A 125 1.03 -25.29 -1.33
C VAL A 125 1.35 -26.59 -2.03
N LYS A 126 1.61 -26.58 -3.35
CA LYS A 126 2.04 -27.78 -4.11
C LYS A 126 3.37 -28.34 -3.61
N ARG A 127 4.29 -27.50 -3.18
CA ARG A 127 5.59 -27.90 -2.61
C ARG A 127 5.50 -28.33 -1.14
N GLY A 128 4.29 -28.44 -0.57
CA GLY A 128 4.06 -28.94 0.78
C GLY A 128 4.13 -27.89 1.89
N TYR A 129 4.21 -26.61 1.56
CA TYR A 129 4.11 -25.55 2.58
C TYR A 129 2.70 -25.50 3.16
N PRO A 130 2.55 -25.39 4.49
CA PRO A 130 1.25 -25.19 5.11
C PRO A 130 0.59 -23.92 4.58
N LYS A 131 -0.74 -23.97 4.35
CA LYS A 131 -1.50 -22.83 3.77
C LYS A 131 -1.32 -21.53 4.56
N TRP A 132 -1.31 -21.63 5.90
CA TRP A 132 -1.09 -20.47 6.77
C TRP A 132 0.31 -19.86 6.59
N MET A 133 1.34 -20.71 6.39
CA MET A 133 2.71 -20.26 6.17
C MET A 133 2.84 -19.57 4.81
N ALA A 134 2.26 -20.15 3.75
CA ALA A 134 2.26 -19.54 2.42
C ALA A 134 1.58 -18.15 2.44
N ALA A 135 0.41 -18.06 3.09
CA ALA A 135 -0.27 -16.77 3.25
C ALA A 135 0.54 -15.76 4.09
N GLY A 136 1.16 -16.24 5.19
CA GLY A 136 2.00 -15.40 6.07
C GLY A 136 3.22 -14.85 5.34
N VAL A 137 3.93 -15.66 4.56
CA VAL A 137 5.09 -15.23 3.76
C VAL A 137 4.70 -14.13 2.76
N ILE A 138 3.58 -14.31 2.07
CA ILE A 138 3.08 -13.30 1.12
C ILE A 138 2.67 -12.02 1.83
N ALA A 139 1.95 -12.11 2.95
CA ALA A 139 1.55 -10.96 3.74
C ALA A 139 2.76 -10.18 4.27
N THR A 140 3.79 -10.88 4.76
CA THR A 140 5.06 -10.28 5.21
C THR A 140 5.78 -9.57 4.07
N GLY A 141 5.86 -10.22 2.89
CA GLY A 141 6.41 -9.60 1.68
C GLY A 141 5.69 -8.29 1.32
N GLY A 142 4.36 -8.24 1.48
CA GLY A 142 3.55 -7.03 1.30
C GLY A 142 3.89 -5.92 2.26
N GLY A 143 4.09 -6.25 3.52
CA GLY A 143 4.52 -5.29 4.54
C GLY A 143 5.90 -4.69 4.24
N ILE A 144 6.85 -5.50 3.78
CA ILE A 144 8.19 -5.04 3.40
C ILE A 144 8.14 -4.19 2.12
N ALA A 145 7.31 -4.56 1.16
CA ALA A 145 7.23 -3.91 -0.15
C ALA A 145 6.88 -2.41 -0.07
N ILE A 146 6.05 -1.99 0.89
CA ILE A 146 5.69 -0.56 1.06
C ILE A 146 6.78 0.27 1.70
N LEU A 147 7.77 -0.36 2.34
CA LEU A 147 8.88 0.34 3.00
C LEU A 147 10.02 0.65 2.03
N ILE A 148 10.03 0.00 0.87
CA ILE A 148 11.09 0.16 -0.12
C ILE A 148 10.69 1.23 -1.13
N PRO A 149 11.50 2.29 -1.29
CA PRO A 149 11.24 3.31 -2.30
C PRO A 149 11.33 2.76 -3.74
N PRO A 150 10.49 3.29 -4.66
CA PRO A 150 9.43 4.27 -4.46
C PRO A 150 8.16 3.68 -3.84
N SER A 151 7.62 4.33 -2.81
CA SER A 151 6.42 3.89 -2.09
C SER A 151 5.30 4.91 -2.20
N ILE A 152 4.11 4.44 -2.55
CA ILE A 152 2.90 5.28 -2.60
C ILE A 152 2.60 5.85 -1.21
N THR A 153 2.76 5.04 -0.16
CA THR A 153 2.50 5.44 1.23
C THR A 153 3.46 6.53 1.69
N LEU A 154 4.76 6.39 1.41
CA LEU A 154 5.77 7.41 1.76
C LEU A 154 5.57 8.68 0.94
N SER A 155 5.20 8.57 -0.33
CA SER A 155 4.88 9.73 -1.18
C SER A 155 3.67 10.49 -0.64
N LEU A 156 2.61 9.79 -0.23
CA LEU A 156 1.43 10.39 0.38
C LEU A 156 1.76 11.07 1.71
N TYR A 157 2.57 10.43 2.55
CA TYR A 157 3.04 11.00 3.81
C TYR A 157 3.82 12.31 3.56
N GLY A 158 4.77 12.32 2.63
CA GLY A 158 5.54 13.53 2.29
C GLY A 158 4.65 14.67 1.79
N VAL A 159 3.61 14.36 1.00
CA VAL A 159 2.64 15.38 0.54
C VAL A 159 1.81 15.94 1.69
N LEU A 160 1.42 15.10 2.66
CA LEU A 160 0.60 15.52 3.81
C LEU A 160 1.39 16.36 4.82
N THR A 161 2.68 16.03 5.04
CA THR A 161 3.54 16.70 6.03
C THR A 161 4.38 17.82 5.44
N ASP A 162 4.25 18.09 4.12
CA ASP A 162 5.09 19.02 3.38
C ASP A 162 6.61 18.70 3.48
N GLU A 163 6.95 17.42 3.72
CA GLU A 163 8.32 16.94 3.73
C GLU A 163 8.80 16.54 2.35
N SER A 164 10.10 16.69 2.13
CA SER A 164 10.73 16.29 0.87
C SER A 164 10.67 14.78 0.67
N ILE A 165 9.98 14.33 -0.38
CA ILE A 165 9.89 12.91 -0.74
C ILE A 165 11.27 12.31 -0.99
N VAL A 166 12.21 13.09 -1.54
CA VAL A 166 13.60 12.66 -1.75
C VAL A 166 14.33 12.33 -0.43
N LYS A 167 13.95 13.02 0.67
CA LYS A 167 14.51 12.72 2.00
C LYS A 167 13.87 11.50 2.66
N LEU A 168 12.66 11.13 2.23
CA LEU A 168 11.93 9.96 2.73
C LEU A 168 12.34 8.67 2.01
N PHE A 169 12.95 8.77 0.84
CA PHE A 169 13.48 7.68 0.03
C PHE A 169 14.97 7.48 0.26
#